data_7f02333c07893fe651a122204d83d1f5
#
_entry.id   7f02333c07893fe651a122204d83d1f5
#
_cell.length_a   1.000
_cell.length_b   1.000
_cell.length_c   1.000
_cell.angle_alpha   90.00
_cell.angle_beta   90.00
_cell.angle_gamma   90.00
#
_symmetry.space_group_name_H-M   'P 1'
#
loop_
_entity.id
_entity.type
_entity.pdbx_description
1 polymer ?
#
loop_
_entity_poly.entity_id
_entity_poly.type
_entity_poly.pdbx_seq_one_letter_code
_entity_poly.pdbx_strand_id
1 'polypeptide(L)'
;MLTSSILSEEGIIKPEALEVPIIKDTIENVDDGERVVLAVHMITYPFSPYSTIHQDKIETEVREDFPEYAEALDNASSLYYIERLKEKLMHLYSTPSKRFRDSLARQLDIVSDYGDTLMKITDGKDGNLSQIRQLIKDSPSLLNAFKETDNIYKEELKSHRGMSESWDDK
;
A
#
# COMPACT_ATOMS: atom_id res chain seq x y z
N MET A 1 9.92 -3.58 13.36
CA MET A 1 9.15 -3.18 12.17
C MET A 1 10.04 -2.24 11.38
N LEU A 2 10.36 -2.60 10.15
CA LEU A 2 11.12 -1.72 9.26
C LEU A 2 10.19 -0.59 8.80
N THR A 3 10.16 0.53 9.53
CA THR A 3 9.54 1.77 9.06
C THR A 3 10.47 2.51 8.09
N SER A 4 11.69 2.04 7.96
CA SER A 4 12.71 2.57 7.05
C SER A 4 12.73 1.81 5.73
N SER A 5 13.12 2.49 4.65
CA SER A 5 13.37 1.88 3.34
C SER A 5 14.26 0.65 3.47
N ILE A 6 14.01 -0.37 2.65
CA ILE A 6 14.91 -1.53 2.48
C ILE A 6 16.22 -1.14 1.79
N LEU A 7 16.29 0.09 1.25
CA LEU A 7 17.47 0.61 0.59
C LEU A 7 18.29 1.49 1.54
N SER A 8 19.59 1.48 1.36
CA SER A 8 20.53 2.46 1.91
C SER A 8 20.36 3.82 1.22
N GLU A 9 21.03 4.85 1.70
CA GLU A 9 21.10 6.17 1.06
C GLU A 9 21.73 6.11 -0.36
N GLU A 10 22.53 5.09 -0.61
CA GLU A 10 23.18 4.83 -1.90
C GLU A 10 22.31 4.02 -2.87
N GLY A 11 21.06 3.69 -2.49
CA GLY A 11 20.14 2.89 -3.32
C GLY A 11 20.43 1.39 -3.32
N ILE A 12 21.29 0.89 -2.42
CA ILE A 12 21.65 -0.52 -2.30
C ILE A 12 20.73 -1.21 -1.29
N ILE A 13 20.36 -2.46 -1.59
CA ILE A 13 19.55 -3.26 -0.66
C ILE A 13 20.34 -3.49 0.64
N LYS A 14 19.74 -3.09 1.77
CA LYS A 14 20.36 -3.23 3.09
C LYS A 14 20.53 -4.71 3.47
N PRO A 15 21.62 -5.07 4.18
CA PRO A 15 21.82 -6.44 4.67
C PRO A 15 20.64 -6.98 5.50
N GLU A 16 20.01 -6.11 6.32
CA GLU A 16 18.86 -6.49 7.15
C GLU A 16 17.62 -6.82 6.31
N ALA A 17 17.50 -6.24 5.12
CA ALA A 17 16.42 -6.57 4.19
C ALA A 17 16.58 -7.97 3.62
N LEU A 18 17.80 -8.48 3.49
CA LEU A 18 18.10 -9.84 3.03
C LEU A 18 17.70 -10.90 4.08
N GLU A 19 17.45 -10.52 5.34
CA GLU A 19 16.88 -11.41 6.35
C GLU A 19 15.38 -11.69 6.12
N VAL A 20 14.72 -10.91 5.26
CA VAL A 20 13.34 -11.16 4.86
C VAL A 20 13.32 -12.28 3.80
N PRO A 21 12.76 -13.45 4.10
CA PRO A 21 12.90 -14.64 3.24
C PRO A 21 12.50 -14.40 1.79
N ILE A 22 11.38 -13.71 1.54
CA ILE A 22 10.91 -13.46 0.17
C ILE A 22 11.84 -12.54 -0.63
N ILE A 23 12.53 -11.59 0.03
CA ILE A 23 13.51 -10.72 -0.64
C ILE A 23 14.71 -11.56 -1.06
N LYS A 24 15.23 -12.34 -0.12
CA LYS A 24 16.34 -13.26 -0.37
C LYS A 24 16.01 -14.27 -1.47
N ASP A 25 14.86 -14.94 -1.34
CA ASP A 25 14.38 -15.92 -2.32
C ASP A 25 14.24 -15.32 -3.72
N THR A 26 13.76 -14.07 -3.82
CA THR A 26 13.63 -13.36 -5.10
C THR A 26 15.01 -13.14 -5.72
N ILE A 27 15.97 -12.64 -4.95
CA ILE A 27 17.32 -12.34 -5.46
C ILE A 27 18.05 -13.63 -5.89
N GLU A 28 17.87 -14.74 -5.16
CA GLU A 28 18.58 -15.99 -5.42
C GLU A 28 17.95 -16.83 -6.56
N ASN A 29 16.64 -16.70 -6.80
CA ASN A 29 15.91 -17.62 -7.68
C ASN A 29 15.27 -16.96 -8.92
N VAL A 30 15.36 -15.65 -9.05
CA VAL A 30 14.81 -14.91 -10.19
C VAL A 30 15.94 -14.25 -10.97
N ASP A 31 15.91 -14.39 -12.28
CA ASP A 31 16.81 -13.64 -13.16
C ASP A 31 16.59 -12.14 -12.93
N ASP A 32 17.66 -11.37 -12.75
CA ASP A 32 17.59 -9.96 -12.35
C ASP A 32 16.80 -9.71 -11.03
N GLY A 33 16.81 -10.65 -10.09
CA GLY A 33 16.04 -10.61 -8.85
C GLY A 33 16.25 -9.34 -8.03
N GLU A 34 17.44 -8.75 -8.01
CA GLU A 34 17.69 -7.44 -7.38
C GLU A 34 16.85 -6.34 -8.02
N ARG A 35 16.77 -6.29 -9.37
CA ARG A 35 15.96 -5.31 -10.09
C ARG A 35 14.47 -5.49 -9.81
N VAL A 36 14.01 -6.75 -9.71
CA VAL A 36 12.64 -7.05 -9.30
C VAL A 36 12.35 -6.50 -7.90
N VAL A 37 13.24 -6.72 -6.94
CA VAL A 37 13.10 -6.19 -5.58
C VAL A 37 13.06 -4.67 -5.57
N LEU A 38 13.96 -4.01 -6.32
CA LEU A 38 14.02 -2.55 -6.44
C LEU A 38 12.75 -1.98 -7.06
N ALA A 39 12.28 -2.56 -8.16
CA ALA A 39 11.04 -2.15 -8.83
C ALA A 39 9.83 -2.28 -7.91
N VAL A 40 9.67 -3.43 -7.25
CA VAL A 40 8.55 -3.64 -6.32
C VAL A 40 8.65 -2.74 -5.10
N HIS A 41 9.87 -2.44 -4.62
CA HIS A 41 10.06 -1.44 -3.57
C HIS A 41 9.55 -0.06 -4.01
N MET A 42 9.93 0.42 -5.19
CA MET A 42 9.49 1.73 -5.69
C MET A 42 7.97 1.80 -5.83
N ILE A 43 7.33 0.71 -6.26
CA ILE A 43 5.87 0.60 -6.37
C ILE A 43 5.18 0.63 -5.01
N THR A 44 5.78 0.02 -3.99
CA THR A 44 5.12 -0.23 -2.70
C THR A 44 5.53 0.72 -1.59
N TYR A 45 6.68 1.39 -1.72
CA TYR A 45 7.22 2.24 -0.68
C TYR A 45 6.44 3.56 -0.57
N PRO A 46 5.85 3.87 0.60
CA PRO A 46 4.96 5.01 0.76
C PRO A 46 5.65 6.38 0.62
N PHE A 47 6.98 6.41 0.66
CA PHE A 47 7.79 7.62 0.50
C PHE A 47 8.57 7.63 -0.80
N SER A 48 8.22 6.76 -1.76
CA SER A 48 8.81 6.80 -3.10
C SER A 48 8.41 8.09 -3.82
N PRO A 49 9.16 8.52 -4.84
CA PRO A 49 8.79 9.64 -5.70
C PRO A 49 7.38 9.52 -6.28
N TYR A 50 6.92 8.28 -6.47
CA TYR A 50 5.61 7.93 -7.04
C TYR A 50 4.46 7.93 -6.03
N SER A 51 4.72 8.16 -4.74
CA SER A 51 3.70 8.08 -3.68
C SER A 51 2.58 9.12 -3.80
N THR A 52 2.71 10.12 -4.68
CA THR A 52 1.67 11.12 -4.99
C THR A 52 0.76 10.72 -6.13
N ILE A 53 1.15 9.69 -6.89
CA ILE A 53 0.40 9.20 -8.04
C ILE A 53 -0.67 8.23 -7.55
N HIS A 54 -1.79 8.14 -8.28
CA HIS A 54 -2.84 7.18 -7.97
C HIS A 54 -2.27 5.75 -8.06
N GLN A 55 -2.58 4.91 -7.07
CA GLN A 55 -1.96 3.60 -6.89
C GLN A 55 -1.99 2.72 -8.14
N ASP A 56 -3.08 2.81 -8.93
CA ASP A 56 -3.25 2.03 -10.18
C ASP A 56 -2.26 2.44 -11.29
N LYS A 57 -1.65 3.63 -11.19
CA LYS A 57 -0.72 4.17 -12.19
C LYS A 57 0.74 4.07 -11.77
N ILE A 58 1.03 3.84 -10.49
CA ILE A 58 2.41 3.82 -9.98
C ILE A 58 3.27 2.83 -10.75
N GLU A 59 2.78 1.62 -10.98
CA GLU A 59 3.54 0.60 -11.70
C GLU A 59 3.83 1.01 -13.14
N THR A 60 2.88 1.65 -13.81
CA THR A 60 3.06 2.16 -15.17
C THR A 60 4.15 3.23 -15.22
N GLU A 61 4.10 4.21 -14.34
CA GLU A 61 5.09 5.28 -14.26
C GLU A 61 6.50 4.75 -13.92
N VAL A 62 6.60 3.79 -12.99
CA VAL A 62 7.89 3.14 -12.68
C VAL A 62 8.45 2.40 -13.89
N ARG A 63 7.60 1.74 -14.69
CA ARG A 63 8.00 1.04 -15.91
C ARG A 63 8.45 1.99 -17.03
N GLU A 64 7.81 3.17 -17.13
CA GLU A 64 8.17 4.19 -18.10
C GLU A 64 9.49 4.88 -17.75
N ASP A 65 9.70 5.19 -16.48
CA ASP A 65 10.93 5.87 -16.01
C ASP A 65 12.15 4.94 -15.93
N PHE A 66 11.93 3.63 -15.73
CA PHE A 66 12.98 2.62 -15.61
C PHE A 66 12.71 1.39 -16.49
N PRO A 67 13.06 1.46 -17.78
CA PRO A 67 12.86 0.35 -18.72
C PRO A 67 13.50 -0.97 -18.28
N GLU A 68 14.66 -0.91 -17.60
CA GLU A 68 15.34 -2.08 -17.04
C GLU A 68 14.52 -2.77 -15.93
N TYR A 69 13.67 -2.04 -15.21
CA TYR A 69 12.75 -2.62 -14.23
C TYR A 69 11.54 -3.23 -14.93
N ALA A 70 11.08 -2.62 -16.03
CA ALA A 70 9.99 -3.19 -16.83
C ALA A 70 10.38 -4.58 -17.35
N GLU A 71 11.57 -4.73 -17.92
CA GLU A 71 12.08 -6.03 -18.40
C GLU A 71 12.12 -7.08 -17.27
N ALA A 72 12.63 -6.70 -16.09
CA ALA A 72 12.70 -7.60 -14.94
C ALA A 72 11.31 -8.01 -14.42
N LEU A 73 10.33 -7.08 -14.42
CA LEU A 73 8.95 -7.35 -14.00
C LEU A 73 8.18 -8.21 -15.00
N ASP A 74 8.50 -8.12 -16.31
CA ASP A 74 7.81 -8.88 -17.38
C ASP A 74 8.35 -10.30 -17.54
N ASN A 75 9.44 -10.66 -16.87
CA ASN A 75 9.97 -12.01 -16.90
C ASN A 75 8.97 -12.99 -16.26
N ALA A 76 8.59 -14.04 -16.99
CA ALA A 76 7.62 -15.04 -16.53
C ALA A 76 8.04 -15.73 -15.22
N SER A 77 9.35 -15.88 -14.95
CA SER A 77 9.88 -16.43 -13.71
C SER A 77 9.65 -15.52 -12.50
N SER A 78 9.49 -14.21 -12.71
CA SER A 78 9.32 -13.22 -11.65
C SER A 78 7.88 -13.06 -11.15
N LEU A 79 6.86 -13.38 -11.96
CA LEU A 79 5.45 -13.13 -11.65
C LEU A 79 5.01 -13.66 -10.29
N TYR A 80 5.39 -14.90 -9.96
CA TYR A 80 5.07 -15.51 -8.67
C TYR A 80 5.69 -14.75 -7.49
N TYR A 81 6.92 -14.28 -7.66
CA TYR A 81 7.65 -13.55 -6.63
C TYR A 81 7.16 -12.12 -6.47
N ILE A 82 6.78 -11.45 -7.57
CA ILE A 82 6.31 -10.05 -7.58
C ILE A 82 5.11 -9.88 -6.66
N GLU A 83 4.07 -10.70 -6.80
CA GLU A 83 2.86 -10.58 -5.99
C GLU A 83 3.15 -10.82 -4.50
N ARG A 84 3.92 -11.84 -4.17
CA ARG A 84 4.31 -12.12 -2.78
C ARG A 84 5.20 -11.04 -2.20
N LEU A 85 6.09 -10.48 -3.01
CA LEU A 85 6.98 -9.39 -2.62
C LEU A 85 6.17 -8.11 -2.39
N LYS A 86 5.24 -7.75 -3.28
CA LYS A 86 4.31 -6.62 -3.11
C LYS A 86 3.56 -6.75 -1.79
N GLU A 87 2.91 -7.88 -1.55
CA GLU A 87 2.17 -8.13 -0.31
C GLU A 87 3.05 -7.98 0.93
N LYS A 88 4.24 -8.58 0.92
CA LYS A 88 5.17 -8.52 2.05
C LYS A 88 5.70 -7.13 2.30
N LEU A 89 6.13 -6.41 1.26
CA LEU A 89 6.65 -5.05 1.39
C LEU A 89 5.55 -4.08 1.82
N MET A 90 4.35 -4.17 1.25
CA MET A 90 3.21 -3.37 1.72
C MET A 90 2.94 -3.60 3.22
N HIS A 91 3.03 -4.83 3.69
CA HIS A 91 2.86 -5.14 5.11
C HIS A 91 3.99 -4.55 5.96
N LEU A 92 5.25 -4.64 5.51
CA LEU A 92 6.42 -4.10 6.21
C LEU A 92 6.38 -2.57 6.31
N TYR A 93 5.93 -1.89 5.24
CA TYR A 93 5.82 -0.42 5.20
C TYR A 93 4.53 0.12 5.80
N SER A 94 3.61 -0.76 6.18
CA SER A 94 2.33 -0.34 6.74
C SER A 94 2.51 0.17 8.17
N THR A 95 2.35 1.49 8.36
CA THR A 95 2.27 2.08 9.70
C THR A 95 0.98 1.70 10.41
N PRO A 96 0.90 1.78 11.75
CA PRO A 96 -0.35 1.56 12.48
C PRO A 96 -1.50 2.45 12.00
N SER A 97 -1.22 3.73 11.73
CA SER A 97 -2.20 4.69 11.20
C SER A 97 -2.68 4.29 9.80
N LYS A 98 -1.78 3.89 8.89
CA LYS A 98 -2.17 3.37 7.58
C LYS A 98 -3.07 2.14 7.70
N ARG A 99 -2.70 1.15 8.51
CA ARG A 99 -3.50 -0.07 8.70
C ARG A 99 -4.89 0.23 9.25
N PHE A 100 -4.96 1.15 10.22
CA PHE A 100 -6.23 1.54 10.79
C PHE A 100 -7.09 2.31 9.80
N ARG A 101 -6.51 3.25 9.04
CA ARG A 101 -7.17 3.98 7.95
C ARG A 101 -7.74 3.01 6.90
N ASP A 102 -6.93 2.07 6.42
CA ASP A 102 -7.34 1.10 5.40
C ASP A 102 -8.43 0.14 5.91
N SER A 103 -8.44 -0.16 7.22
CA SER A 103 -9.52 -0.91 7.87
C SER A 103 -10.83 -0.12 7.91
N LEU A 104 -10.77 1.17 8.26
CA LEU A 104 -11.93 2.06 8.26
C LEU A 104 -12.49 2.29 6.85
N ALA A 105 -11.62 2.45 5.85
CA ALA A 105 -12.03 2.56 4.45
C ALA A 105 -12.86 1.34 4.03
N ARG A 106 -12.36 0.12 4.29
CA ARG A 106 -13.10 -1.12 3.99
C ARG A 106 -14.45 -1.21 4.71
N GLN A 107 -14.54 -0.72 5.94
CA GLN A 107 -15.82 -0.69 6.66
C GLN A 107 -16.80 0.30 6.02
N LEU A 108 -16.34 1.46 5.57
CA LEU A 108 -17.14 2.45 4.84
C LEU A 108 -17.63 1.90 3.50
N ASP A 109 -16.79 1.19 2.75
CA ASP A 109 -17.17 0.53 1.49
C ASP A 109 -18.28 -0.50 1.74
N ILE A 110 -18.15 -1.33 2.77
CA ILE A 110 -19.20 -2.29 3.17
C ILE A 110 -20.50 -1.56 3.49
N VAL A 111 -20.45 -0.45 4.23
CA VAL A 111 -21.66 0.33 4.55
C VAL A 111 -22.27 0.93 3.29
N SER A 112 -21.48 1.41 2.35
CA SER A 112 -21.92 1.93 1.06
C SER A 112 -22.62 0.85 0.23
N ASP A 113 -21.99 -0.31 0.08
CA ASP A 113 -22.53 -1.43 -0.70
C ASP A 113 -23.84 -1.96 -0.11
N TYR A 114 -23.92 -2.04 1.23
CA TYR A 114 -25.17 -2.38 1.90
C TYR A 114 -26.25 -1.32 1.69
N GLY A 115 -25.90 -0.02 1.69
CA GLY A 115 -26.82 1.05 1.39
C GLY A 115 -27.45 0.91 0.00
N ASP A 116 -26.65 0.61 -1.00
CA ASP A 116 -27.10 0.40 -2.38
C ASP A 116 -27.96 -0.87 -2.53
N THR A 117 -27.62 -1.92 -1.82
CA THR A 117 -28.38 -3.18 -1.80
C THR A 117 -29.74 -2.99 -1.14
N LEU A 118 -29.83 -2.16 -0.10
CA LEU A 118 -31.08 -1.87 0.61
C LEU A 118 -32.07 -1.07 -0.21
N MET A 119 -31.60 -0.13 -1.02
CA MET A 119 -32.47 0.57 -1.96
C MET A 119 -33.12 -0.38 -2.97
N LYS A 120 -32.56 -1.56 -3.17
CA LYS A 120 -33.08 -2.61 -4.07
C LYS A 120 -34.01 -3.62 -3.38
N ILE A 121 -33.98 -3.72 -2.03
CA ILE A 121 -34.78 -4.71 -1.26
C ILE A 121 -35.88 -3.98 -0.45
N THR A 122 -36.77 -3.30 -1.14
CA THR A 122 -37.89 -2.61 -0.47
C THR A 122 -39.08 -3.54 -0.11
N ASP A 123 -39.04 -4.84 -0.45
CA ASP A 123 -40.18 -5.76 -0.30
C ASP A 123 -39.91 -7.09 0.43
N GLY A 124 -38.86 -7.22 1.21
CA GLY A 124 -38.52 -8.51 1.86
C GLY A 124 -38.63 -8.51 3.38
N LYS A 125 -39.46 -9.37 3.92
CA LYS A 125 -39.59 -9.71 5.36
C LYS A 125 -38.31 -10.34 5.90
N ASP A 126 -37.21 -9.61 6.17
CA ASP A 126 -36.09 -10.26 6.82
C ASP A 126 -35.28 -9.35 7.75
N GLY A 127 -34.90 -9.96 8.88
CA GLY A 127 -34.36 -9.45 10.11
C GLY A 127 -33.05 -8.62 10.06
N ASN A 128 -32.57 -8.24 8.88
CA ASN A 128 -31.37 -7.42 8.72
C ASN A 128 -31.61 -5.91 8.80
N LEU A 129 -32.86 -5.46 8.76
CA LEU A 129 -33.18 -4.01 8.81
C LEU A 129 -32.68 -3.30 10.07
N SER A 130 -32.63 -4.00 11.22
CA SER A 130 -32.13 -3.42 12.46
C SER A 130 -30.61 -3.22 12.42
N GLN A 131 -29.88 -4.19 11.90
CA GLN A 131 -28.41 -4.12 11.75
C GLN A 131 -28.02 -3.04 10.77
N ILE A 132 -28.75 -2.91 9.68
CA ILE A 132 -28.53 -1.91 8.65
C ILE A 132 -28.83 -0.50 9.16
N ARG A 133 -29.95 -0.30 9.88
CA ARG A 133 -30.25 0.97 10.56
C ARG A 133 -29.15 1.33 11.55
N GLN A 134 -28.58 0.36 12.27
CA GLN A 134 -27.47 0.59 13.18
C GLN A 134 -26.20 1.01 12.40
N LEU A 135 -25.86 0.33 11.31
CA LEU A 135 -24.72 0.69 10.45
C LEU A 135 -24.86 2.09 9.87
N ILE A 136 -26.04 2.46 9.35
CA ILE A 136 -26.31 3.82 8.85
C ILE A 136 -26.19 4.85 9.97
N LYS A 137 -26.64 4.52 11.18
CA LYS A 137 -26.55 5.41 12.34
C LYS A 137 -25.10 5.61 12.79
N ASP A 138 -24.25 4.59 12.66
CA ASP A 138 -22.85 4.63 13.08
C ASP A 138 -21.92 5.16 11.97
N SER A 139 -22.40 5.23 10.71
CA SER A 139 -21.62 5.70 9.56
C SER A 139 -20.99 7.11 9.73
N PRO A 140 -21.65 8.11 10.34
CA PRO A 140 -21.02 9.41 10.60
C PRO A 140 -19.81 9.31 11.53
N SER A 141 -19.87 8.45 12.54
CA SER A 141 -18.75 8.20 13.46
C SER A 141 -17.59 7.50 12.76
N LEU A 142 -17.87 6.52 11.90
CA LEU A 142 -16.86 5.86 11.07
C LEU A 142 -16.19 6.84 10.10
N LEU A 143 -16.98 7.70 9.45
CA LEU A 143 -16.47 8.72 8.52
C LEU A 143 -15.57 9.73 9.24
N ASN A 144 -15.94 10.17 10.43
CA ASN A 144 -15.12 11.07 11.23
C ASN A 144 -13.81 10.38 11.67
N ALA A 145 -13.87 9.14 12.15
CA ALA A 145 -12.69 8.37 12.51
C ALA A 145 -11.76 8.16 11.30
N PHE A 146 -12.33 7.91 10.11
CA PHE A 146 -11.55 7.82 8.88
C PHE A 146 -10.84 9.14 8.56
N LYS A 147 -11.55 10.28 8.60
CA LYS A 147 -10.96 11.60 8.31
C LYS A 147 -9.83 11.95 9.28
N GLU A 148 -10.02 11.69 10.58
CA GLU A 148 -8.99 11.93 11.59
C GLU A 148 -7.75 11.05 11.34
N THR A 149 -7.96 9.77 11.08
CA THR A 149 -6.87 8.83 10.81
C THR A 149 -6.15 9.14 9.50
N ASP A 150 -6.88 9.55 8.46
CA ASP A 150 -6.31 9.98 7.17
C ASP A 150 -5.45 11.24 7.33
N ASN A 151 -5.87 12.18 8.16
CA ASN A 151 -5.09 13.38 8.49
C ASN A 151 -3.79 13.00 9.23
N ILE A 152 -3.86 12.12 10.24
CA ILE A 152 -2.68 11.64 10.96
C ILE A 152 -1.70 10.96 9.98
N TYR A 153 -2.20 10.10 9.11
CA TYR A 153 -1.38 9.43 8.11
C TYR A 153 -0.73 10.41 7.13
N LYS A 154 -1.48 11.44 6.67
CA LYS A 154 -0.92 12.49 5.82
C LYS A 154 0.16 13.32 6.53
N GLU A 155 0.01 13.59 7.82
CA GLU A 155 1.04 14.27 8.61
C GLU A 155 2.29 13.39 8.80
N GLU A 156 2.12 12.08 9.05
CA GLU A 156 3.22 11.14 9.05
C GLU A 156 3.98 11.16 7.72
N LEU A 157 3.27 11.12 6.59
CA LEU A 157 3.87 11.21 5.26
C LEU A 157 4.66 12.51 5.06
N LYS A 158 4.10 13.65 5.48
CA LYS A 158 4.77 14.97 5.36
C LYS A 158 6.02 15.05 6.23
N SER A 159 5.98 14.53 7.46
CA SER A 159 7.13 14.54 8.36
C SER A 159 8.31 13.73 7.80
N HIS A 160 8.02 12.60 7.17
CA HIS A 160 9.07 11.80 6.52
C HIS A 160 9.62 12.45 5.25
N ARG A 161 8.79 13.17 4.46
CA ARG A 161 9.26 13.92 3.29
C ARG A 161 10.17 15.09 3.67
N GLY A 162 9.80 15.86 4.69
CA GLY A 162 10.64 16.95 5.19
C GLY A 162 12.01 16.47 5.69
N MET A 163 12.17 15.22 6.06
CA MET A 163 13.45 14.61 6.38
C MET A 163 14.25 14.25 5.11
N SER A 164 13.60 13.91 3.98
CA SER A 164 14.30 13.58 2.72
C SER A 164 14.72 14.84 1.94
N GLU A 165 13.91 15.89 1.94
CA GLU A 165 14.24 17.16 1.25
C GLU A 165 15.43 17.90 1.88
N SER A 166 15.75 17.62 3.15
CA SER A 166 16.93 18.20 3.84
C SER A 166 18.27 17.65 3.35
N TRP A 167 18.27 16.63 2.48
CA TRP A 167 19.50 15.99 1.98
C TRP A 167 19.92 16.48 0.60
N ASP A 168 19.02 17.11 -0.17
CA ASP A 168 19.31 17.63 -1.51
C ASP A 168 20.00 19.01 -1.49
N ASP A 169 20.11 19.67 -0.33
CA ASP A 169 20.70 21.01 -0.16
C ASP A 169 22.12 21.00 0.45
N LYS A 170 22.86 19.91 0.38
CA LYS A 170 24.27 19.81 0.80
C LYS A 170 25.11 19.16 -0.30
#